data_7160c3ec286e0fba8f0db8508f743377
#
_entry.id   7160c3ec286e0fba8f0db8508f743377
#
_cell.length_a   1.000
_cell.length_b   1.000
_cell.length_c   1.000
_cell.angle_alpha   90.00
_cell.angle_beta   90.00
_cell.angle_gamma   90.00
#
_symmetry.space_group_name_H-M   'P 1'
#
loop_
_entity.id
_entity.type
_entity.pdbx_description
1 polymer ?
#
loop_
_entity_poly.entity_id
_entity_poly.type
_entity_poly.pdbx_seq_one_letter_code
_entity_poly.pdbx_strand_id
1 'polypeptide(L)'
;MNKSFLLIQKLSKSFRDGNEKITVLKNINFSFEDIKIVSLTGPSGSGKSTLLHLLALLDNPDSGKIIFNNKDLVKSEDEEKTDLRKNDIAIVYQNNNLISDLSAIENIALANLNKNKDKKKSYLLAEKLLKEFGLENRMNHYPYQMSGGEQQRVAIARAIINDPKLLFADEPTGNLDRKNTDIILNYLFKLKKNNRLIIIATHNRDLAKKTDLRLTLSNGNVINKS
;
A
#
# COMPACT_ATOMS: atom_id res chain seq x y z
N MET A 1 -5.84 17.29 -22.85
CA MET A 1 -6.51 16.40 -21.87
C MET A 1 -5.46 15.98 -20.87
N ASN A 2 -5.57 16.42 -19.61
CA ASN A 2 -4.68 15.96 -18.54
C ASN A 2 -4.88 14.45 -18.37
N LYS A 3 -3.79 13.69 -18.53
CA LYS A 3 -3.83 12.23 -18.37
C LYS A 3 -3.86 11.93 -16.88
N SER A 4 -4.97 11.34 -16.38
CA SER A 4 -5.05 10.86 -15.01
C SER A 4 -3.98 9.80 -14.76
N PHE A 5 -3.23 9.94 -13.67
CA PHE A 5 -2.21 8.96 -13.25
C PHE A 5 -2.86 7.64 -12.83
N LEU A 6 -3.93 7.72 -12.04
CA LEU A 6 -4.78 6.59 -11.67
C LEU A 6 -6.25 7.03 -11.76
N LEU A 7 -7.06 6.27 -12.50
CA LEU A 7 -8.48 6.53 -12.69
C LEU A 7 -9.30 5.28 -12.34
N ILE A 8 -10.30 5.46 -11.50
CA ILE A 8 -11.23 4.43 -11.06
C ILE A 8 -12.61 4.79 -11.58
N GLN A 9 -13.24 3.85 -12.30
CA GLN A 9 -14.54 4.05 -12.92
C GLN A 9 -15.50 2.92 -12.57
N LYS A 10 -16.64 3.28 -11.96
CA LYS A 10 -17.76 2.39 -11.65
C LYS A 10 -17.34 1.10 -10.93
N LEU A 11 -16.32 1.18 -10.07
CA LEU A 11 -15.75 0.04 -9.37
C LEU A 11 -16.71 -0.45 -8.30
N SER A 12 -17.07 -1.74 -8.37
CA SER A 12 -17.96 -2.38 -7.39
C SER A 12 -17.39 -3.71 -6.94
N LYS A 13 -17.65 -4.05 -5.67
CA LYS A 13 -17.25 -5.33 -5.07
C LYS A 13 -18.27 -5.77 -4.06
N SER A 14 -18.63 -7.05 -4.12
CA SER A 14 -19.48 -7.73 -3.17
C SER A 14 -18.84 -9.03 -2.72
N PHE A 15 -19.21 -9.47 -1.53
CA PHE A 15 -18.86 -10.79 -1.01
C PHE A 15 -20.14 -11.56 -0.72
N ARG A 16 -20.03 -12.88 -0.66
CA ARG A 16 -21.11 -13.77 -0.22
C ARG A 16 -20.84 -14.22 1.21
N ASP A 17 -21.84 -14.07 2.06
CA ASP A 17 -21.86 -14.62 3.40
C ASP A 17 -23.08 -15.57 3.48
N GLY A 18 -22.83 -16.88 3.35
CA GLY A 18 -23.90 -17.84 3.14
C GLY A 18 -24.74 -17.52 1.88
N ASN A 19 -26.03 -17.27 2.09
CA ASN A 19 -26.98 -16.90 1.02
C ASN A 19 -27.09 -15.40 0.77
N GLU A 20 -26.48 -14.55 1.60
CA GLU A 20 -26.57 -13.12 1.47
C GLU A 20 -25.43 -12.55 0.62
N LYS A 21 -25.77 -11.57 -0.23
CA LYS A 21 -24.79 -10.79 -0.99
C LYS A 21 -24.56 -9.45 -0.30
N ILE A 22 -23.37 -9.26 0.28
CA ILE A 22 -22.97 -8.04 0.94
C ILE A 22 -22.16 -7.19 -0.04
N THR A 23 -22.73 -6.08 -0.50
CA THR A 23 -22.05 -5.13 -1.38
C THR A 23 -21.21 -4.16 -0.56
N VAL A 24 -19.90 -4.29 -0.65
CA VAL A 24 -18.90 -3.52 0.11
C VAL A 24 -18.52 -2.23 -0.59
N LEU A 25 -18.36 -2.27 -1.93
CA LEU A 25 -18.05 -1.09 -2.74
C LEU A 25 -19.12 -0.93 -3.82
N LYS A 26 -19.62 0.31 -3.95
CA LYS A 26 -20.78 0.62 -4.81
C LYS A 26 -20.40 1.71 -5.82
N ASN A 27 -20.14 1.34 -7.05
CA ASN A 27 -19.97 2.26 -8.17
C ASN A 27 -18.95 3.39 -7.89
N ILE A 28 -17.79 3.05 -7.31
CA ILE A 28 -16.75 3.98 -6.92
C ILE A 28 -16.17 4.67 -8.17
N ASN A 29 -16.11 6.00 -8.13
CA ASN A 29 -15.55 6.82 -9.20
C ASN A 29 -14.67 7.92 -8.61
N PHE A 30 -13.40 7.96 -8.97
CA PHE A 30 -12.51 9.11 -8.78
C PHE A 30 -11.22 8.97 -9.60
N SER A 31 -10.49 10.10 -9.74
CA SER A 31 -9.24 10.16 -10.48
C SER A 31 -8.18 10.90 -9.69
N PHE A 32 -6.92 10.51 -9.92
CA PHE A 32 -5.75 11.22 -9.47
C PHE A 32 -5.01 11.73 -10.71
N GLU A 33 -4.97 13.03 -10.87
CA GLU A 33 -4.25 13.69 -11.98
C GLU A 33 -2.83 14.01 -11.55
N ASP A 34 -2.68 14.49 -10.32
CA ASP A 34 -1.40 14.77 -9.69
C ASP A 34 -1.03 13.68 -8.69
N ILE A 35 0.27 13.55 -8.48
CA ILE A 35 0.84 12.57 -7.58
C ILE A 35 0.81 13.13 -6.16
N LYS A 36 0.15 12.42 -5.25
CA LYS A 36 -0.16 12.92 -3.92
C LYS A 36 -0.05 11.83 -2.87
N ILE A 37 -0.07 12.28 -1.62
CA ILE A 37 -0.38 11.43 -0.48
C ILE A 37 -1.85 11.62 -0.15
N VAL A 38 -2.59 10.53 -0.20
CA VAL A 38 -4.04 10.49 -0.02
C VAL A 38 -4.38 9.69 1.23
N SER A 39 -5.21 10.22 2.10
CA SER A 39 -5.81 9.42 3.16
C SER A 39 -7.18 8.90 2.74
N LEU A 40 -7.41 7.62 2.99
CA LEU A 40 -8.70 6.96 2.86
C LEU A 40 -9.25 6.70 4.26
N THR A 41 -10.24 7.49 4.66
CA THR A 41 -10.86 7.41 5.99
C THR A 41 -12.23 6.74 5.93
N GLY A 42 -12.77 6.34 7.06
CA GLY A 42 -14.10 5.73 7.18
C GLY A 42 -14.19 4.78 8.36
N PRO A 43 -15.40 4.41 8.79
CA PRO A 43 -15.58 3.47 9.89
C PRO A 43 -14.97 2.09 9.60
N SER A 44 -14.79 1.27 10.64
CA SER A 44 -14.40 -0.13 10.46
C SER A 44 -15.44 -0.85 9.60
N GLY A 45 -15.01 -1.76 8.74
CA GLY A 45 -15.90 -2.48 7.83
C GLY A 45 -16.42 -1.67 6.62
N SER A 46 -16.03 -0.40 6.45
CA SER A 46 -16.50 0.43 5.33
C SER A 46 -15.96 0.01 3.95
N GLY A 47 -15.01 -0.93 3.89
CA GLY A 47 -14.42 -1.41 2.63
C GLY A 47 -13.07 -0.78 2.27
N LYS A 48 -12.39 -0.07 3.19
CA LYS A 48 -11.07 0.55 2.92
C LYS A 48 -10.04 -0.46 2.44
N SER A 49 -9.84 -1.54 3.22
CA SER A 49 -8.91 -2.62 2.88
C SER A 49 -9.30 -3.30 1.56
N THR A 50 -10.61 -3.52 1.34
CA THR A 50 -11.12 -4.07 0.07
C THR A 50 -10.74 -3.18 -1.11
N LEU A 51 -10.93 -1.86 -0.99
CA LEU A 51 -10.53 -0.93 -2.04
C LEU A 51 -9.02 -0.98 -2.30
N LEU A 52 -8.20 -0.97 -1.24
CA LEU A 52 -6.74 -1.07 -1.40
C LEU A 52 -6.32 -2.40 -2.05
N HIS A 53 -6.96 -3.53 -1.69
CA HIS A 53 -6.66 -4.83 -2.30
C HIS A 53 -7.00 -4.87 -3.79
N LEU A 54 -8.13 -4.28 -4.21
CA LEU A 54 -8.47 -4.16 -5.63
C LEU A 54 -7.45 -3.29 -6.39
N LEU A 55 -7.06 -2.15 -5.81
CA LEU A 55 -6.07 -1.26 -6.40
C LEU A 55 -4.67 -1.88 -6.45
N ALA A 56 -4.35 -2.75 -5.47
CA ALA A 56 -3.10 -3.51 -5.44
C ALA A 56 -3.14 -4.77 -6.33
N LEU A 57 -4.25 -5.01 -7.05
CA LEU A 57 -4.46 -6.19 -7.90
C LEU A 57 -4.34 -7.53 -7.15
N LEU A 58 -4.72 -7.54 -5.87
CA LEU A 58 -4.75 -8.74 -5.01
C LEU A 58 -6.11 -9.44 -5.06
N ASP A 59 -7.13 -8.72 -5.51
CA ASP A 59 -8.49 -9.21 -5.74
C ASP A 59 -9.06 -8.60 -7.02
N ASN A 60 -10.11 -9.17 -7.58
CA ASN A 60 -10.79 -8.66 -8.77
C ASN A 60 -12.11 -7.99 -8.38
N PRO A 61 -12.46 -6.84 -8.96
CA PRO A 61 -13.78 -6.24 -8.77
C PRO A 61 -14.87 -7.07 -9.48
N ASP A 62 -16.12 -6.93 -9.02
CA ASP A 62 -17.28 -7.51 -9.71
C ASP A 62 -17.55 -6.75 -11.01
N SER A 63 -17.30 -5.43 -11.01
CA SER A 63 -17.48 -4.56 -12.18
C SER A 63 -16.64 -3.29 -12.06
N GLY A 64 -16.50 -2.58 -13.17
CA GLY A 64 -15.78 -1.31 -13.25
C GLY A 64 -14.38 -1.45 -13.82
N LYS A 65 -13.58 -0.37 -13.70
CA LYS A 65 -12.23 -0.29 -14.26
C LYS A 65 -11.28 0.36 -13.28
N ILE A 66 -10.03 -0.08 -13.33
CA ILE A 66 -8.87 0.55 -12.69
C ILE A 66 -7.89 0.86 -13.80
N ILE A 67 -7.75 2.14 -14.14
CA ILE A 67 -6.90 2.57 -15.25
C ILE A 67 -5.64 3.24 -14.67
N PHE A 68 -4.49 2.65 -14.96
CA PHE A 68 -3.18 3.16 -14.59
C PHE A 68 -2.33 3.33 -15.84
N ASN A 69 -1.72 4.50 -16.03
CA ASN A 69 -0.95 4.83 -17.25
C ASN A 69 -1.74 4.54 -18.55
N ASN A 70 -3.04 4.87 -18.58
CA ASN A 70 -3.99 4.63 -19.69
C ASN A 70 -4.31 3.16 -19.99
N LYS A 71 -3.92 2.21 -19.12
CA LYS A 71 -4.24 0.81 -19.27
C LYS A 71 -5.25 0.37 -18.21
N ASP A 72 -6.30 -0.37 -18.62
CA ASP A 72 -7.30 -0.96 -17.73
C ASP A 72 -6.73 -2.24 -17.11
N LEU A 73 -6.34 -2.15 -15.85
CA LEU A 73 -5.69 -3.23 -15.11
C LEU A 73 -6.65 -4.39 -14.75
N VAL A 74 -7.96 -4.14 -14.74
CA VAL A 74 -8.96 -5.19 -14.44
C VAL A 74 -8.96 -6.25 -15.55
N LYS A 75 -8.70 -5.82 -16.79
CA LYS A 75 -8.65 -6.69 -17.97
C LYS A 75 -7.28 -7.31 -18.22
N SER A 76 -6.27 -6.95 -17.44
CA SER A 76 -4.93 -7.51 -17.59
C SER A 76 -4.90 -8.97 -17.18
N GLU A 77 -4.08 -9.77 -17.86
CA GLU A 77 -3.81 -11.16 -17.50
C GLU A 77 -3.04 -11.26 -16.17
N ASP A 78 -3.08 -12.42 -15.53
CA ASP A 78 -2.48 -12.62 -14.20
C ASP A 78 -0.95 -12.46 -14.21
N GLU A 79 -0.29 -12.80 -15.30
CA GLU A 79 1.15 -12.58 -15.48
C GLU A 79 1.48 -11.09 -15.46
N GLU A 80 0.72 -10.28 -16.19
CA GLU A 80 0.88 -8.84 -16.21
C GLU A 80 0.57 -8.19 -14.87
N LYS A 81 -0.52 -8.62 -14.19
CA LYS A 81 -0.82 -8.15 -12.83
C LYS A 81 0.32 -8.48 -11.87
N THR A 82 0.94 -9.65 -12.06
CA THR A 82 2.11 -10.06 -11.27
C THR A 82 3.33 -9.18 -11.54
N ASP A 83 3.58 -8.83 -12.79
CA ASP A 83 4.66 -7.91 -13.15
C ASP A 83 4.43 -6.50 -12.62
N LEU A 84 3.19 -6.01 -12.61
CA LEU A 84 2.84 -4.73 -12.01
C LEU A 84 3.06 -4.74 -10.49
N ARG A 85 2.65 -5.79 -9.76
CA ARG A 85 2.93 -5.94 -8.33
C ARG A 85 4.41 -6.03 -8.02
N LYS A 86 5.19 -6.56 -8.92
CA LYS A 86 6.65 -6.68 -8.78
C LYS A 86 7.37 -5.36 -9.01
N ASN A 87 6.87 -4.52 -9.91
CA ASN A 87 7.58 -3.34 -10.40
C ASN A 87 7.00 -2.00 -9.94
N ASP A 88 5.68 -1.86 -9.99
CA ASP A 88 5.00 -0.57 -9.92
C ASP A 88 4.03 -0.44 -8.73
N ILE A 89 3.60 -1.53 -8.13
CA ILE A 89 2.58 -1.55 -7.08
C ILE A 89 3.15 -2.20 -5.81
N ALA A 90 2.94 -1.56 -4.67
CA ALA A 90 3.28 -2.15 -3.38
C ALA A 90 2.18 -1.89 -2.35
N ILE A 91 2.09 -2.79 -1.36
CA ILE A 91 1.17 -2.67 -0.24
C ILE A 91 1.90 -2.92 1.08
N VAL A 92 1.57 -2.08 2.08
CA VAL A 92 1.98 -2.23 3.48
C VAL A 92 0.73 -2.56 4.27
N TYR A 93 0.77 -3.65 5.02
CA TYR A 93 -0.35 -4.10 5.85
C TYR A 93 -0.23 -3.63 7.29
N GLN A 94 -1.35 -3.59 7.99
CA GLN A 94 -1.41 -3.34 9.43
C GLN A 94 -0.63 -4.39 10.23
N ASN A 95 -0.77 -5.67 9.87
CA ASN A 95 0.00 -6.78 10.43
C ASN A 95 1.20 -7.04 9.53
N ASN A 96 2.21 -6.25 9.57
CA ASN A 96 3.50 -6.28 8.86
C ASN A 96 3.74 -7.41 7.82
N ASN A 97 3.14 -8.57 7.99
CA ASN A 97 3.23 -9.78 7.14
C ASN A 97 4.67 -10.11 6.76
N LEU A 98 5.59 -10.01 7.73
CA LEU A 98 6.97 -10.44 7.55
C LEU A 98 7.04 -11.97 7.56
N ILE A 99 7.96 -12.52 6.78
CA ILE A 99 8.24 -13.95 6.78
C ILE A 99 9.06 -14.25 8.04
N SER A 100 8.52 -15.07 8.94
CA SER A 100 9.07 -15.34 10.27
C SER A 100 10.46 -15.94 10.24
N ASP A 101 10.72 -16.78 9.24
CA ASP A 101 11.95 -17.55 9.06
C ASP A 101 13.05 -16.79 8.30
N LEU A 102 12.78 -15.53 7.96
CA LEU A 102 13.73 -14.63 7.30
C LEU A 102 14.10 -13.47 8.23
N SER A 103 15.36 -13.11 8.25
CA SER A 103 15.86 -11.92 8.92
C SER A 103 15.30 -10.64 8.28
N ALA A 104 15.49 -9.48 8.93
CA ALA A 104 15.05 -8.20 8.41
C ALA A 104 15.60 -7.91 7.01
N ILE A 105 16.90 -8.12 6.81
CA ILE A 105 17.54 -7.88 5.50
C ILE A 105 17.02 -8.85 4.43
N GLU A 106 16.78 -10.11 4.78
CA GLU A 106 16.25 -11.11 3.85
C GLU A 106 14.80 -10.83 3.46
N ASN A 107 13.95 -10.40 4.42
CA ASN A 107 12.58 -9.96 4.14
C ASN A 107 12.54 -8.86 3.09
N ILE A 108 13.47 -7.90 3.17
CA ILE A 108 13.52 -6.78 2.22
C ILE A 108 14.16 -7.22 0.90
N ALA A 109 15.29 -7.92 0.95
CA ALA A 109 16.03 -8.34 -0.24
C ALA A 109 15.21 -9.26 -1.15
N LEU A 110 14.38 -10.14 -0.58
CA LEU A 110 13.53 -11.08 -1.32
C LEU A 110 12.63 -10.38 -2.33
N ALA A 111 12.04 -9.23 -1.97
CA ALA A 111 11.18 -8.47 -2.86
C ALA A 111 11.93 -7.94 -4.10
N ASN A 112 13.19 -7.54 -3.93
CA ASN A 112 14.01 -7.07 -5.04
C ASN A 112 14.63 -8.23 -5.84
N LEU A 113 14.95 -9.34 -5.18
CA LEU A 113 15.49 -10.54 -5.82
C LEU A 113 14.51 -11.11 -6.85
N ASN A 114 13.22 -11.09 -6.55
CA ASN A 114 12.18 -11.48 -7.50
C ASN A 114 12.16 -10.62 -8.78
N LYS A 115 12.59 -9.36 -8.67
CA LYS A 115 12.67 -8.43 -9.82
C LYS A 115 13.95 -8.61 -10.61
N ASN A 116 15.11 -8.57 -9.95
CA ASN A 116 16.41 -8.41 -10.60
C ASN A 116 17.21 -9.71 -10.71
N LYS A 117 16.86 -10.77 -9.96
CA LYS A 117 17.58 -12.05 -9.88
C LYS A 117 19.06 -11.92 -9.46
N ASP A 118 19.49 -10.74 -9.00
CA ASP A 118 20.85 -10.44 -8.52
C ASP A 118 20.83 -10.35 -6.99
N LYS A 119 21.33 -11.43 -6.35
CA LYS A 119 21.37 -11.55 -4.89
C LYS A 119 22.22 -10.44 -4.25
N LYS A 120 23.42 -10.19 -4.77
CA LYS A 120 24.35 -9.20 -4.20
C LYS A 120 23.76 -7.80 -4.25
N LYS A 121 23.20 -7.41 -5.37
CA LYS A 121 22.54 -6.12 -5.55
C LYS A 121 21.31 -5.96 -4.64
N SER A 122 20.49 -7.02 -4.51
CA SER A 122 19.30 -7.01 -3.68
C SER A 122 19.65 -6.80 -2.20
N TYR A 123 20.69 -7.48 -1.71
CA TYR A 123 21.16 -7.31 -0.33
C TYR A 123 21.77 -5.93 -0.08
N LEU A 124 22.56 -5.37 -1.01
CA LEU A 124 23.09 -4.02 -0.89
C LEU A 124 21.97 -2.95 -0.82
N LEU A 125 20.91 -3.11 -1.62
CA LEU A 125 19.75 -2.20 -1.57
C LEU A 125 18.99 -2.35 -0.24
N ALA A 126 18.79 -3.58 0.23
CA ALA A 126 18.14 -3.86 1.50
C ALA A 126 18.92 -3.27 2.69
N GLU A 127 20.24 -3.44 2.71
CA GLU A 127 21.13 -2.85 3.71
C GLU A 127 21.03 -1.32 3.74
N LYS A 128 21.06 -0.68 2.57
CA LYS A 128 20.89 0.77 2.45
C LYS A 128 19.56 1.23 3.05
N LEU A 129 18.46 0.56 2.72
CA LEU A 129 17.14 0.88 3.27
C LEU A 129 17.09 0.67 4.78
N LEU A 130 17.66 -0.41 5.31
CA LEU A 130 17.70 -0.63 6.76
C LEU A 130 18.44 0.49 7.49
N LYS A 131 19.56 0.98 6.94
CA LYS A 131 20.27 2.14 7.47
C LYS A 131 19.40 3.41 7.42
N GLU A 132 18.73 3.67 6.28
CA GLU A 132 17.84 4.82 6.13
C GLU A 132 16.67 4.78 7.13
N PHE A 133 16.21 3.58 7.52
CA PHE A 133 15.14 3.36 8.49
C PHE A 133 15.62 3.22 9.95
N GLY A 134 16.93 3.45 10.22
CA GLY A 134 17.51 3.37 11.56
C GLY A 134 17.49 1.97 12.13
N LEU A 135 17.71 0.95 11.28
CA LEU A 135 17.69 -0.47 11.61
C LEU A 135 19.01 -1.17 11.31
N GLU A 136 20.12 -0.44 11.21
CA GLU A 136 21.44 -1.00 10.93
C GLU A 136 21.86 -2.09 11.91
N ASN A 137 21.50 -1.94 13.19
CA ASN A 137 21.79 -2.92 14.24
C ASN A 137 20.77 -4.07 14.31
N ARG A 138 19.77 -4.09 13.41
CA ARG A 138 18.68 -5.06 13.35
C ARG A 138 18.67 -5.91 12.08
N MET A 139 19.65 -5.73 11.19
CA MET A 139 19.66 -6.37 9.87
C MET A 139 19.47 -7.88 9.91
N ASN A 140 20.14 -8.53 10.86
CA ASN A 140 20.12 -9.99 11.00
C ASN A 140 19.10 -10.50 12.03
N HIS A 141 18.26 -9.61 12.59
CA HIS A 141 17.21 -10.02 13.53
C HIS A 141 16.02 -10.59 12.76
N TYR A 142 15.41 -11.61 13.35
CA TYR A 142 14.16 -12.20 12.89
C TYR A 142 12.96 -11.39 13.43
N PRO A 143 11.79 -11.48 12.81
CA PRO A 143 10.61 -10.70 13.24
C PRO A 143 10.29 -10.84 14.73
N TYR A 144 10.38 -12.03 15.31
CA TYR A 144 10.11 -12.28 16.74
C TYR A 144 11.11 -11.62 17.70
N GLN A 145 12.25 -11.15 17.20
CA GLN A 145 13.29 -10.44 17.96
C GLN A 145 13.13 -8.91 17.86
N MET A 146 12.14 -8.44 17.14
CA MET A 146 11.95 -7.03 16.79
C MET A 146 10.66 -6.48 17.42
N SER A 147 10.68 -5.23 17.85
CA SER A 147 9.45 -4.53 18.27
C SER A 147 8.50 -4.34 17.09
N GLY A 148 7.20 -4.13 17.36
CA GLY A 148 6.21 -3.87 16.32
C GLY A 148 6.55 -2.69 15.40
N GLY A 149 7.13 -1.62 15.97
CA GLY A 149 7.59 -0.46 15.18
C GLY A 149 8.82 -0.77 14.31
N GLU A 150 9.74 -1.63 14.77
CA GLU A 150 10.86 -2.10 13.95
C GLU A 150 10.37 -3.00 12.82
N GLN A 151 9.46 -3.93 13.11
CA GLN A 151 8.83 -4.79 12.10
C GLN A 151 8.10 -3.97 11.04
N GLN A 152 7.36 -2.93 11.44
CA GLN A 152 6.66 -2.04 10.51
C GLN A 152 7.63 -1.27 9.61
N ARG A 153 8.77 -0.80 10.14
CA ARG A 153 9.82 -0.18 9.31
C ARG A 153 10.41 -1.16 8.30
N VAL A 154 10.63 -2.41 8.68
CA VAL A 154 11.06 -3.47 7.74
C VAL A 154 10.01 -3.71 6.66
N ALA A 155 8.72 -3.78 7.02
CA ALA A 155 7.64 -3.98 6.06
C ALA A 155 7.53 -2.83 5.04
N ILE A 156 7.70 -1.58 5.48
CA ILE A 156 7.74 -0.42 4.59
C ILE A 156 8.98 -0.47 3.69
N ALA A 157 10.16 -0.76 4.25
CA ALA A 157 11.40 -0.89 3.47
C ALA A 157 11.27 -1.98 2.39
N ARG A 158 10.65 -3.13 2.73
CA ARG A 158 10.33 -4.20 1.79
C ARG A 158 9.40 -3.73 0.67
N ALA A 159 8.38 -2.94 1.01
CA ALA A 159 7.43 -2.44 0.04
C ALA A 159 8.07 -1.45 -0.97
N ILE A 160 9.05 -0.66 -0.54
CA ILE A 160 9.63 0.41 -1.37
C ILE A 160 10.93 0.03 -2.08
N ILE A 161 11.53 -1.14 -1.82
CA ILE A 161 12.83 -1.52 -2.39
C ILE A 161 12.83 -1.49 -3.94
N ASN A 162 11.69 -1.76 -4.57
CA ASN A 162 11.52 -1.76 -6.02
C ASN A 162 11.11 -0.39 -6.58
N ASP A 163 11.06 0.66 -5.76
CA ASP A 163 10.64 2.02 -6.11
C ASP A 163 9.25 2.09 -6.79
N PRO A 164 8.18 1.55 -6.16
CA PRO A 164 6.86 1.46 -6.76
C PRO A 164 6.27 2.84 -7.06
N LYS A 165 5.45 2.94 -8.09
CA LYS A 165 4.69 4.15 -8.46
C LYS A 165 3.39 4.28 -7.65
N LEU A 166 2.80 3.14 -7.27
CA LEU A 166 1.61 3.06 -6.43
C LEU A 166 1.98 2.37 -5.12
N LEU A 167 1.85 3.09 -4.01
CA LEU A 167 2.07 2.57 -2.66
C LEU A 167 0.76 2.66 -1.87
N PHE A 168 0.26 1.52 -1.46
CA PHE A 168 -0.92 1.42 -0.61
C PHE A 168 -0.48 1.06 0.82
N ALA A 169 -1.10 1.66 1.83
CA ALA A 169 -0.84 1.35 3.22
C ALA A 169 -2.17 1.18 3.96
N ASP A 170 -2.41 -0.01 4.47
CA ASP A 170 -3.62 -0.35 5.22
C ASP A 170 -3.33 -0.28 6.71
N GLU A 171 -3.84 0.78 7.37
CA GLU A 171 -3.64 1.07 8.80
C GLU A 171 -2.16 0.92 9.25
N PRO A 172 -1.18 1.55 8.57
CA PRO A 172 0.24 1.25 8.78
C PRO A 172 0.77 1.63 10.17
N THR A 173 -0.05 2.27 11.00
CA THR A 173 0.27 2.69 12.36
C THR A 173 -0.73 2.21 13.41
N GLY A 174 -1.69 1.37 13.02
CA GLY A 174 -2.82 0.97 13.89
C GLY A 174 -2.42 0.25 15.17
N ASN A 175 -1.30 -0.47 15.16
CA ASN A 175 -0.80 -1.27 16.29
C ASN A 175 0.42 -0.62 16.98
N LEU A 176 0.69 0.67 16.73
CA LEU A 176 1.90 1.34 17.23
C LEU A 176 1.57 2.41 18.27
N ASP A 177 2.49 2.59 19.21
CA ASP A 177 2.47 3.74 20.11
C ASP A 177 2.68 5.06 19.33
N ARG A 178 2.44 6.19 19.99
CA ARG A 178 2.52 7.53 19.39
C ARG A 178 3.89 7.83 18.80
N LYS A 179 4.97 7.47 19.48
CA LYS A 179 6.34 7.73 19.04
C LYS A 179 6.67 6.98 17.75
N ASN A 180 6.36 5.69 17.71
CA ASN A 180 6.54 4.86 16.51
C ASN A 180 5.61 5.30 15.36
N THR A 181 4.39 5.71 15.68
CA THR A 181 3.46 6.30 14.71
C THR A 181 4.09 7.51 14.01
N ASP A 182 4.61 8.48 14.75
CA ASP A 182 5.23 9.68 14.16
C ASP A 182 6.45 9.34 13.29
N ILE A 183 7.25 8.36 13.70
CA ILE A 183 8.40 7.87 12.93
C ILE A 183 7.93 7.30 11.59
N ILE A 184 6.95 6.38 11.61
CA ILE A 184 6.41 5.74 10.41
C ILE A 184 5.80 6.76 9.46
N LEU A 185 5.02 7.70 9.98
CA LEU A 185 4.44 8.77 9.17
C LEU A 185 5.49 9.64 8.50
N ASN A 186 6.53 10.02 9.23
CA ASN A 186 7.64 10.79 8.67
C ASN A 186 8.33 10.04 7.51
N TYR A 187 8.50 8.70 7.62
CA TYR A 187 9.02 7.91 6.51
C TYR A 187 8.06 7.91 5.31
N LEU A 188 6.76 7.67 5.53
CA LEU A 188 5.78 7.67 4.45
C LEU A 188 5.71 9.03 3.74
N PHE A 189 5.75 10.15 4.48
CA PHE A 189 5.79 11.50 3.89
C PHE A 189 7.08 11.77 3.11
N LYS A 190 8.24 11.29 3.59
CA LYS A 190 9.52 11.39 2.86
C LYS A 190 9.52 10.60 1.55
N LEU A 191 8.65 9.58 1.41
CA LEU A 191 8.49 8.81 0.18
C LEU A 191 7.73 9.57 -0.92
N LYS A 192 7.18 10.77 -0.62
CA LYS A 192 6.53 11.62 -1.62
C LYS A 192 7.56 12.03 -2.66
N LYS A 193 7.40 11.52 -3.86
CA LYS A 193 8.23 11.82 -5.04
C LYS A 193 7.30 12.25 -6.19
N ASN A 194 7.86 12.94 -7.17
CA ASN A 194 7.11 13.44 -8.33
C ASN A 194 6.48 12.35 -9.21
N ASN A 195 6.66 11.08 -8.89
CA ASN A 195 6.14 9.97 -9.69
C ASN A 195 5.57 8.82 -8.82
N ARG A 196 5.03 9.15 -7.63
CA ARG A 196 4.44 8.16 -6.72
C ARG A 196 3.15 8.66 -6.11
N LEU A 197 2.10 7.86 -6.23
CA LEU A 197 0.85 8.01 -5.49
C LEU A 197 0.90 7.10 -4.25
N ILE A 198 0.64 7.69 -3.08
CA ILE A 198 0.55 6.96 -1.81
C ILE A 198 -0.89 7.08 -1.32
N ILE A 199 -1.57 5.96 -1.10
CA ILE A 199 -2.91 5.92 -0.51
C ILE A 199 -2.83 5.21 0.84
N ILE A 200 -3.19 5.92 1.92
CA ILE A 200 -3.13 5.42 3.29
C ILE A 200 -4.55 5.27 3.82
N ALA A 201 -5.02 4.05 3.99
CA ALA A 201 -6.24 3.79 4.76
C ALA A 201 -5.93 3.99 6.24
N THR A 202 -6.72 4.82 6.91
CA THR A 202 -6.51 5.11 8.32
C THR A 202 -7.74 5.64 9.02
N HIS A 203 -7.86 5.35 10.31
CA HIS A 203 -8.79 5.99 11.23
C HIS A 203 -8.14 7.16 12.01
N ASN A 204 -6.84 7.36 11.86
CA ASN A 204 -6.10 8.44 12.53
C ASN A 204 -6.39 9.79 11.86
N ARG A 205 -7.15 10.65 12.57
CA ARG A 205 -7.56 11.98 12.08
C ARG A 205 -6.38 12.94 11.88
N ASP A 206 -5.34 12.83 12.70
CA ASP A 206 -4.19 13.74 12.62
C ASP A 206 -3.31 13.41 11.42
N LEU A 207 -3.18 12.11 11.09
CA LEU A 207 -2.59 11.68 9.83
C LEU A 207 -3.40 12.21 8.64
N ALA A 208 -4.71 12.02 8.66
CA ALA A 208 -5.57 12.43 7.55
C ALA A 208 -5.50 13.94 7.27
N LYS A 209 -5.27 14.77 8.29
CA LYS A 209 -5.09 16.24 8.13
C LYS A 209 -3.78 16.62 7.44
N LYS A 210 -2.77 15.76 7.49
CA LYS A 210 -1.43 16.02 6.92
C LYS A 210 -1.29 15.55 5.47
N THR A 211 -2.29 14.85 4.92
CA THR A 211 -2.29 14.37 3.53
C THR A 211 -2.77 15.44 2.56
N ASP A 212 -2.36 15.35 1.30
CA ASP A 212 -2.72 16.32 0.25
C ASP A 212 -4.22 16.21 -0.13
N LEU A 213 -4.81 15.04 0.04
CA LEU A 213 -6.22 14.77 -0.28
C LEU A 213 -6.80 13.80 0.74
N ARG A 214 -8.02 14.05 1.18
CA ARG A 214 -8.77 13.15 2.04
C ARG A 214 -9.99 12.59 1.30
N LEU A 215 -10.05 11.28 1.20
CA LEU A 215 -11.22 10.55 0.75
C LEU A 215 -11.89 9.88 1.97
N THR A 216 -13.22 9.87 1.99
CA THR A 216 -13.97 9.17 3.03
C THR A 216 -14.81 8.07 2.37
N LEU A 217 -14.63 6.84 2.82
CA LEU A 217 -15.44 5.71 2.40
C LEU A 217 -16.55 5.47 3.43
N SER A 218 -17.79 5.55 2.97
CA SER A 218 -18.98 5.35 3.82
C SER A 218 -20.07 4.64 3.02
N ASN A 219 -20.65 3.59 3.60
CA ASN A 219 -21.72 2.79 2.99
C ASN A 219 -21.41 2.32 1.55
N GLY A 220 -20.14 2.00 1.29
CA GLY A 220 -19.67 1.55 -0.01
C GLY A 220 -19.44 2.65 -1.05
N ASN A 221 -19.55 3.92 -0.68
CA ASN A 221 -19.30 5.07 -1.56
C ASN A 221 -18.12 5.90 -1.09
N VAL A 222 -17.38 6.50 -2.03
CA VAL A 222 -16.32 7.46 -1.71
C VAL A 222 -16.86 8.87 -1.81
N ILE A 223 -16.66 9.62 -0.74
CA ILE A 223 -16.99 11.05 -0.66
C ILE A 223 -15.67 11.81 -0.65
N ASN A 224 -15.48 12.69 -1.63
CA ASN A 224 -14.33 13.58 -1.65
C ASN A 224 -14.56 14.69 -0.59
N LYS A 225 -13.60 14.85 0.31
CA LYS A 225 -13.54 15.98 1.23
C LYS A 225 -12.22 16.69 0.97
N SER A 226 -12.33 17.88 0.44
CA SER A 226 -11.24 18.86 0.32
C SER A 226 -10.57 19.15 1.66
#